data_94d71487c8efaa5e1004a3190af122a8
#
_entry.id   94d71487c8efaa5e1004a3190af122a8
#
_cell.length_a   1.000
_cell.length_b   1.000
_cell.length_c   1.000
_cell.angle_alpha   90.00
_cell.angle_beta   90.00
_cell.angle_gamma   90.00
#
_symmetry.space_group_name_H-M   'P 1'
#
loop_
_entity.id
_entity.type
_entity.pdbx_description
1 polymer ?
#
loop_
_entity_poly.entity_id
_entity_poly.type
_entity_poly.pdbx_seq_one_letter_code
_entity_poly.pdbx_strand_id
1 'polypeptide(L)'
;MFENLFDFEQVLVKEIMTSKDKISALKKSNSWPENLAIIKKRKYSRYPLYEASIDDAKDYVLIKEMSLDALSEHSDQPIEEKYTYPLLTLDENTPVEAALREFQTKRKHQALVKNAKGEVVGLVTLEDVLEELVGEIRDEYEKPNTYRLSNFFMPAASIINIKAADKFEVFDRLLNAMYAQRPIFSKQQAGEFIVNREKLMSCVFAKGIAIPHARVASLSEPMVCVGTSRKGIEFEPGNNVKIIFLVLTPFKEPAAQLKILAELAAISSNKVMKEHILKASSPAEVAEIFLAFENTVPD
;
A
#
# COMPACT_ATOMS: atom_id res chain seq x y z
N MET A 1 7.69 -7.52 7.82
CA MET A 1 7.12 -6.73 8.95
C MET A 1 7.96 -5.50 9.30
N PHE A 2 9.31 -5.52 9.27
CA PHE A 2 10.15 -4.35 9.59
C PHE A 2 10.35 -3.36 8.42
N GLU A 3 10.17 -3.78 7.17
CA GLU A 3 10.38 -2.90 5.99
C GLU A 3 9.30 -1.85 5.79
N ASN A 4 8.04 -2.13 6.17
CA ASN A 4 6.95 -1.15 6.11
C ASN A 4 7.06 -0.03 7.15
N LEU A 5 7.86 -0.24 8.21
CA LEU A 5 7.97 0.75 9.28
C LEU A 5 8.67 2.04 8.83
N PHE A 6 9.61 1.97 7.89
CA PHE A 6 10.37 3.14 7.41
C PHE A 6 9.64 3.92 6.30
N ASP A 7 8.87 3.25 5.44
CA ASP A 7 8.02 3.93 4.46
C ASP A 7 6.83 4.61 5.15
N PHE A 8 6.36 4.05 6.26
CA PHE A 8 5.27 4.52 7.08
C PHE A 8 5.54 5.89 7.75
N GLU A 9 6.80 6.19 8.12
CA GLU A 9 7.18 7.48 8.71
C GLU A 9 7.06 8.65 7.71
N GLN A 10 7.04 8.39 6.39
CA GLN A 10 6.97 9.43 5.36
C GLN A 10 5.57 9.64 4.80
N VAL A 11 4.64 8.69 5.00
CA VAL A 11 3.26 8.80 4.49
C VAL A 11 2.46 9.74 5.39
N LEU A 12 1.77 10.68 4.75
CA LEU A 12 0.92 11.65 5.44
C LEU A 12 -0.56 11.24 5.39
N VAL A 13 -1.31 11.63 6.39
CA VAL A 13 -2.75 11.32 6.50
C VAL A 13 -3.53 11.72 5.24
N LYS A 14 -3.18 12.84 4.60
CA LYS A 14 -3.80 13.29 3.33
C LYS A 14 -3.64 12.32 2.17
N GLU A 15 -2.67 11.41 2.22
CA GLU A 15 -2.37 10.46 1.15
C GLU A 15 -3.23 9.20 1.24
N ILE A 16 -3.72 8.88 2.45
CA ILE A 16 -4.52 7.68 2.73
C ILE A 16 -5.99 7.98 3.06
N MET A 17 -6.35 9.25 3.33
CA MET A 17 -7.69 9.64 3.73
C MET A 17 -8.72 9.44 2.62
N THR A 18 -9.95 9.18 2.99
CA THR A 18 -11.12 9.36 2.14
C THR A 18 -11.37 10.87 1.96
N SER A 19 -11.41 11.36 0.71
CA SER A 19 -11.62 12.78 0.40
C SER A 19 -13.00 13.29 0.86
N LYS A 20 -13.09 14.58 1.16
CA LYS A 20 -14.29 15.25 1.71
C LYS A 20 -15.58 14.93 0.93
N ASP A 21 -15.51 14.93 -0.39
CA ASP A 21 -16.65 14.68 -1.30
C ASP A 21 -17.18 13.23 -1.23
N LYS A 22 -16.39 12.31 -0.69
CA LYS A 22 -16.73 10.89 -0.54
C LYS A 22 -17.16 10.52 0.88
N ILE A 23 -17.05 11.43 1.83
CA ILE A 23 -17.45 11.16 3.21
C ILE A 23 -18.97 10.91 3.27
N SER A 24 -19.34 9.79 3.88
CA SER A 24 -20.73 9.53 4.22
C SER A 24 -20.97 9.95 5.67
N ALA A 25 -21.81 10.94 5.86
CA ALA A 25 -22.13 11.52 7.17
C ALA A 25 -23.66 11.63 7.35
N LEU A 26 -24.11 11.78 8.58
CA LEU A 26 -25.51 12.00 8.93
C LEU A 26 -25.73 13.46 9.30
N LYS A 27 -26.89 14.01 8.94
CA LYS A 27 -27.26 15.37 9.29
C LYS A 27 -28.21 15.35 10.49
N LYS A 28 -27.93 16.14 11.52
CA LYS A 28 -28.76 16.21 12.75
C LYS A 28 -30.18 16.64 12.44
N SER A 29 -30.36 17.57 11.49
CA SER A 29 -31.68 18.11 11.12
C SER A 29 -32.46 17.24 10.15
N ASN A 30 -31.87 16.18 9.60
CA ASN A 30 -32.61 15.22 8.76
C ASN A 30 -33.59 14.40 9.60
N SER A 31 -34.70 14.03 8.98
CA SER A 31 -35.59 13.04 9.55
C SER A 31 -34.86 11.69 9.68
N TRP A 32 -35.33 10.87 10.62
CA TRP A 32 -34.75 9.55 10.80
C TRP A 32 -34.78 8.67 9.55
N PRO A 33 -35.91 8.60 8.78
CA PRO A 33 -35.92 7.85 7.52
C PRO A 33 -34.85 8.29 6.50
N GLU A 34 -34.54 9.58 6.41
CA GLU A 34 -33.49 10.09 5.51
C GLU A 34 -32.11 9.61 5.94
N ASN A 35 -31.80 9.73 7.25
CA ASN A 35 -30.54 9.22 7.79
C ASN A 35 -30.42 7.69 7.66
N LEU A 36 -31.52 6.98 7.89
CA LEU A 36 -31.60 5.53 7.75
C LEU A 36 -31.33 5.07 6.31
N ALA A 37 -31.79 5.83 5.32
CA ALA A 37 -31.52 5.54 3.90
C ALA A 37 -30.00 5.59 3.60
N ILE A 38 -29.26 6.56 4.19
CA ILE A 38 -27.80 6.64 4.08
C ILE A 38 -27.16 5.42 4.73
N ILE A 39 -27.59 5.06 5.94
CA ILE A 39 -27.06 3.91 6.69
C ILE A 39 -27.27 2.61 5.92
N LYS A 40 -28.48 2.36 5.42
CA LYS A 40 -28.82 1.16 4.63
C LYS A 40 -28.01 1.04 3.35
N LYS A 41 -27.74 2.19 2.68
CA LYS A 41 -26.98 2.23 1.43
C LYS A 41 -25.49 1.98 1.65
N ARG A 42 -24.90 2.53 2.71
CA ARG A 42 -23.44 2.54 2.94
C ARG A 42 -22.96 1.47 3.91
N LYS A 43 -23.81 1.07 4.88
CA LYS A 43 -23.56 0.01 5.87
C LYS A 43 -22.31 0.19 6.74
N TYR A 44 -21.88 1.44 6.97
CA TYR A 44 -20.76 1.70 7.86
C TYR A 44 -21.17 1.57 9.35
N SER A 45 -20.21 1.29 10.21
CA SER A 45 -20.44 1.20 11.66
C SER A 45 -20.49 2.57 12.33
N ARG A 46 -19.84 3.60 11.73
CA ARG A 46 -19.69 4.94 12.30
C ARG A 46 -19.94 6.00 11.24
N TYR A 47 -20.70 7.03 11.59
CA TYR A 47 -21.00 8.15 10.70
C TYR A 47 -20.72 9.46 11.43
N PRO A 48 -19.87 10.36 10.88
CA PRO A 48 -19.80 11.73 11.36
C PRO A 48 -21.20 12.36 11.39
N LEU A 49 -21.47 13.17 12.43
CA LEU A 49 -22.75 13.84 12.62
C LEU A 49 -22.52 15.35 12.54
N TYR A 50 -23.21 16.02 11.60
CA TYR A 50 -23.07 17.44 11.35
C TYR A 50 -24.42 18.18 11.39
N GLU A 51 -24.37 19.51 11.51
CA GLU A 51 -25.57 20.38 11.49
C GLU A 51 -25.74 21.09 10.15
N ALA A 52 -24.82 21.96 9.77
CA ALA A 52 -24.87 22.75 8.54
C ALA A 52 -23.98 22.13 7.44
N SER A 53 -22.76 21.76 7.78
CA SER A 53 -21.79 21.14 6.88
C SER A 53 -20.87 20.16 7.61
N ILE A 54 -20.17 19.31 6.89
CA ILE A 54 -19.20 18.36 7.47
C ILE A 54 -18.09 19.10 8.27
N ASP A 55 -17.84 20.38 8.00
CA ASP A 55 -16.82 21.18 8.68
C ASP A 55 -17.18 21.45 10.15
N ASP A 56 -18.47 21.44 10.50
CA ASP A 56 -18.96 21.61 11.86
C ASP A 56 -19.14 20.31 12.64
N ALA A 57 -18.87 19.15 12.04
CA ALA A 57 -19.02 17.87 12.70
C ALA A 57 -18.02 17.72 13.87
N LYS A 58 -18.56 17.46 15.07
CA LYS A 58 -17.80 17.26 16.31
C LYS A 58 -17.96 15.87 16.89
N ASP A 59 -19.00 15.17 16.46
CA ASP A 59 -19.37 13.86 16.96
C ASP A 59 -19.60 12.88 15.82
N TYR A 60 -19.63 11.60 16.15
CA TYR A 60 -20.07 10.54 15.26
C TYR A 60 -21.10 9.63 15.93
N VAL A 61 -21.94 9.00 15.15
CA VAL A 61 -22.93 8.01 15.60
C VAL A 61 -22.37 6.62 15.43
N LEU A 62 -22.49 5.77 16.47
CA LEU A 62 -22.10 4.37 16.45
C LEU A 62 -23.34 3.48 16.25
N ILE A 63 -23.56 3.04 15.00
CA ILE A 63 -24.77 2.35 14.59
C ILE A 63 -25.01 1.03 15.32
N LYS A 64 -23.95 0.26 15.60
CA LYS A 64 -24.06 -1.05 16.28
C LYS A 64 -24.60 -0.97 17.71
N GLU A 65 -24.57 0.20 18.33
CA GLU A 65 -25.07 0.42 19.69
C GLU A 65 -26.54 0.89 19.68
N MET A 66 -27.07 1.24 18.52
CA MET A 66 -28.49 1.61 18.40
C MET A 66 -29.36 0.37 18.53
N SER A 67 -30.42 0.49 19.30
CA SER A 67 -31.41 -0.60 19.43
C SER A 67 -32.12 -0.88 18.10
N LEU A 68 -32.66 -2.08 17.92
CA LEU A 68 -33.46 -2.42 16.73
C LEU A 68 -34.66 -1.48 16.56
N ASP A 69 -35.26 -1.02 17.65
CA ASP A 69 -36.37 -0.07 17.63
C ASP A 69 -35.92 1.31 17.12
N ALA A 70 -34.73 1.78 17.54
CA ALA A 70 -34.15 3.02 17.06
C ALA A 70 -33.74 2.95 15.59
N LEU A 71 -33.49 1.76 15.05
CA LEU A 71 -33.17 1.52 13.64
C LEU A 71 -34.44 1.25 12.79
N SER A 72 -35.62 1.22 13.39
CA SER A 72 -36.88 1.00 12.65
C SER A 72 -37.26 2.23 11.83
N GLU A 73 -37.94 2.01 10.70
CA GLU A 73 -38.40 3.07 9.80
C GLU A 73 -39.52 3.96 10.43
N HIS A 74 -40.09 3.53 11.55
CA HIS A 74 -41.18 4.22 12.24
C HIS A 74 -40.71 5.12 13.38
N SER A 75 -39.41 5.28 13.55
CA SER A 75 -38.85 6.15 14.58
C SER A 75 -38.78 7.59 14.08
N ASP A 76 -39.68 8.45 14.59
CA ASP A 76 -39.64 9.91 14.38
C ASP A 76 -38.66 10.60 15.36
N GLN A 77 -37.96 9.83 16.18
CA GLN A 77 -37.05 10.37 17.20
C GLN A 77 -35.76 10.85 16.57
N PRO A 78 -35.21 12.00 16.99
CA PRO A 78 -33.88 12.41 16.61
C PRO A 78 -32.83 11.42 17.15
N ILE A 79 -31.64 11.47 16.56
CA ILE A 79 -30.51 10.64 17.04
C ILE A 79 -30.21 11.03 18.49
N GLU A 80 -30.39 10.09 19.42
CA GLU A 80 -30.18 10.32 20.84
C GLU A 80 -28.68 10.53 21.15
N GLU A 81 -28.34 11.48 22.00
CA GLU A 81 -26.95 11.80 22.36
C GLU A 81 -26.20 10.60 22.95
N LYS A 82 -26.90 9.65 23.58
CA LYS A 82 -26.27 8.43 24.13
C LYS A 82 -25.58 7.54 23.08
N TYR A 83 -25.91 7.71 21.80
CA TYR A 83 -25.30 6.98 20.67
C TYR A 83 -24.23 7.81 19.96
N THR A 84 -23.92 9.01 20.45
CA THR A 84 -22.95 9.92 19.86
C THR A 84 -21.64 9.96 20.67
N TYR A 85 -20.54 10.02 19.97
CA TYR A 85 -19.19 10.01 20.56
C TYR A 85 -18.34 11.11 19.94
N PRO A 86 -17.48 11.78 20.74
CA PRO A 86 -16.59 12.82 20.23
C PRO A 86 -15.71 12.32 19.09
N LEU A 87 -15.67 13.07 18.01
CA LEU A 87 -14.88 12.79 16.82
C LEU A 87 -13.45 13.35 16.98
N LEU A 88 -12.46 12.55 16.61
CA LEU A 88 -11.07 12.98 16.57
C LEU A 88 -10.85 13.89 15.35
N THR A 89 -9.93 14.83 15.47
CA THR A 89 -9.48 15.68 14.36
C THR A 89 -7.97 15.59 14.23
N LEU A 90 -7.47 15.44 12.99
CA LEU A 90 -6.05 15.40 12.66
C LEU A 90 -5.73 16.46 11.59
N ASP A 91 -4.50 16.95 11.56
CA ASP A 91 -4.00 17.79 10.48
C ASP A 91 -3.68 16.93 9.24
N GLU A 92 -3.93 17.45 8.05
CA GLU A 92 -3.68 16.73 6.78
C GLU A 92 -2.22 16.30 6.57
N ASN A 93 -1.28 17.03 7.18
CA ASN A 93 0.15 16.72 7.11
C ASN A 93 0.64 15.88 8.31
N THR A 94 -0.27 15.33 9.12
CA THR A 94 0.10 14.40 10.19
C THR A 94 0.71 13.14 9.58
N PRO A 95 1.91 12.70 10.02
CA PRO A 95 2.44 11.39 9.64
C PRO A 95 1.50 10.26 10.10
N VAL A 96 1.36 9.23 9.28
CA VAL A 96 0.44 8.11 9.55
C VAL A 96 0.80 7.40 10.85
N GLU A 97 2.09 7.31 11.21
CA GLU A 97 2.54 6.79 12.51
C GLU A 97 2.01 7.61 13.69
N ALA A 98 2.05 8.95 13.58
CA ALA A 98 1.50 9.82 14.61
C ALA A 98 -0.02 9.67 14.71
N ALA A 99 -0.73 9.52 13.58
CA ALA A 99 -2.15 9.24 13.56
C ALA A 99 -2.48 7.91 14.26
N LEU A 100 -1.68 6.85 14.05
CA LEU A 100 -1.84 5.57 14.75
C LEU A 100 -1.74 5.74 16.26
N ARG A 101 -0.73 6.47 16.73
CA ARG A 101 -0.55 6.75 18.18
C ARG A 101 -1.73 7.52 18.76
N GLU A 102 -2.28 8.50 18.01
CA GLU A 102 -3.47 9.26 18.41
C GLU A 102 -4.71 8.35 18.53
N PHE A 103 -4.94 7.49 17.54
CA PHE A 103 -6.02 6.52 17.57
C PHE A 103 -5.93 5.56 18.76
N GLN A 104 -4.73 5.03 19.03
CA GLN A 104 -4.49 4.13 20.16
C GLN A 104 -4.67 4.84 21.51
N THR A 105 -4.04 5.99 21.68
CA THR A 105 -4.05 6.76 22.96
C THR A 105 -5.46 7.21 23.31
N LYS A 106 -6.21 7.73 22.32
CA LYS A 106 -7.56 8.25 22.50
C LYS A 106 -8.64 7.18 22.33
N ARG A 107 -8.26 5.95 22.00
CA ARG A 107 -9.17 4.82 21.70
C ARG A 107 -10.25 5.20 20.67
N LYS A 108 -9.82 5.83 19.59
CA LYS A 108 -10.69 6.23 18.49
C LYS A 108 -10.40 5.38 17.26
N HIS A 109 -11.41 5.27 16.38
CA HIS A 109 -11.32 4.48 15.15
C HIS A 109 -11.47 5.32 13.88
N GLN A 110 -11.80 6.59 14.01
CA GLN A 110 -11.92 7.52 12.88
C GLN A 110 -11.62 8.95 13.32
N ALA A 111 -11.14 9.75 12.37
CA ALA A 111 -10.83 11.16 12.56
C ALA A 111 -11.23 11.97 11.31
N LEU A 112 -11.71 13.19 11.50
CA LEU A 112 -11.77 14.19 10.44
C LEU A 112 -10.39 14.75 10.20
N VAL A 113 -10.03 14.91 8.95
CA VAL A 113 -8.76 15.52 8.52
C VAL A 113 -9.02 16.95 8.12
N LYS A 114 -8.25 17.88 8.72
CA LYS A 114 -8.38 19.32 8.48
C LYS A 114 -7.11 19.90 7.87
N ASN A 115 -7.29 20.88 7.00
CA ASN A 115 -6.21 21.69 6.47
C ASN A 115 -5.80 22.82 7.44
N ALA A 116 -4.78 23.58 7.08
CA ALA A 116 -4.27 24.71 7.87
C ALA A 116 -5.32 25.83 8.09
N LYS A 117 -6.41 25.88 7.32
CA LYS A 117 -7.52 26.83 7.49
C LYS A 117 -8.61 26.30 8.43
N GLY A 118 -8.47 25.07 8.93
CA GLY A 118 -9.47 24.42 9.78
C GLY A 118 -10.64 23.79 9.01
N GLU A 119 -10.61 23.78 7.68
CA GLU A 119 -11.63 23.15 6.83
C GLU A 119 -11.40 21.64 6.78
N VAL A 120 -12.46 20.86 6.78
CA VAL A 120 -12.40 19.41 6.58
C VAL A 120 -12.03 19.11 5.13
N VAL A 121 -10.95 18.37 4.94
CA VAL A 121 -10.47 17.90 3.63
C VAL A 121 -10.69 16.41 3.41
N GLY A 122 -10.87 15.65 4.48
CA GLY A 122 -11.09 14.21 4.41
C GLY A 122 -11.49 13.57 5.73
N LEU A 123 -11.57 12.25 5.71
CA LEU A 123 -11.76 11.38 6.87
C LEU A 123 -10.78 10.23 6.77
N VAL A 124 -10.14 9.88 7.87
CA VAL A 124 -9.23 8.73 7.98
C VAL A 124 -9.70 7.81 9.11
N THR A 125 -9.57 6.51 8.90
CA THR A 125 -9.91 5.50 9.90
C THR A 125 -8.65 4.81 10.44
N LEU A 126 -8.78 4.12 11.57
CA LEU A 126 -7.72 3.26 12.09
C LEU A 126 -7.41 2.12 11.09
N GLU A 127 -8.44 1.64 10.42
CA GLU A 127 -8.36 0.63 9.39
C GLU A 127 -7.48 1.10 8.21
N ASP A 128 -7.67 2.33 7.70
CA ASP A 128 -6.83 2.93 6.63
C ASP A 128 -5.36 3.01 7.07
N VAL A 129 -5.11 3.41 8.33
CA VAL A 129 -3.77 3.49 8.91
C VAL A 129 -3.14 2.11 9.04
N LEU A 130 -3.90 1.10 9.51
CA LEU A 130 -3.41 -0.27 9.61
C LEU A 130 -3.18 -0.90 8.24
N GLU A 131 -4.04 -0.59 7.27
CA GLU A 131 -3.88 -1.03 5.88
C GLU A 131 -2.57 -0.51 5.27
N GLU A 132 -2.20 0.74 5.53
CA GLU A 132 -0.91 1.29 5.09
C GLU A 132 0.28 0.55 5.75
N LEU A 133 0.10 0.08 6.98
CA LEU A 133 1.15 -0.61 7.76
C LEU A 133 1.29 -2.10 7.39
N VAL A 134 0.17 -2.79 7.19
CA VAL A 134 0.09 -4.25 7.03
C VAL A 134 -0.21 -4.65 5.58
N GLY A 135 -0.70 -3.70 4.75
CA GLY A 135 -1.35 -3.98 3.47
C GLY A 135 -2.83 -4.38 3.68
N GLU A 136 -3.62 -4.42 2.60
CA GLU A 136 -5.03 -4.80 2.67
C GLU A 136 -5.23 -6.10 3.49
N ILE A 137 -5.97 -5.98 4.60
CA ILE A 137 -6.51 -7.14 5.32
C ILE A 137 -7.74 -7.58 4.53
N ARG A 138 -7.59 -8.56 3.66
CA ARG A 138 -8.70 -9.06 2.84
C ARG A 138 -9.72 -9.81 3.69
N ASP A 139 -10.98 -9.49 3.45
CA ASP A 139 -12.12 -10.27 3.91
C ASP A 139 -12.12 -11.64 3.18
N GLU A 140 -12.44 -12.73 3.87
CA GLU A 140 -12.43 -14.11 3.38
C GLU A 140 -13.33 -14.35 2.14
N TYR A 141 -14.10 -13.35 1.71
CA TYR A 141 -15.08 -13.41 0.62
C TYR A 141 -14.68 -12.64 -0.66
N GLU A 142 -13.55 -11.93 -0.69
CA GLU A 142 -13.08 -11.32 -1.94
C GLU A 142 -12.37 -12.38 -2.81
N LYS A 143 -12.79 -12.43 -4.09
CA LYS A 143 -12.11 -13.27 -5.10
C LYS A 143 -10.61 -13.00 -5.06
N PRO A 144 -9.75 -14.04 -5.04
CA PRO A 144 -8.32 -13.84 -5.02
C PRO A 144 -7.91 -13.07 -6.27
N ASN A 145 -7.60 -11.79 -6.09
CA ASN A 145 -6.87 -11.03 -7.11
C ASN A 145 -5.44 -11.56 -7.02
N THR A 146 -5.15 -12.55 -7.86
CA THR A 146 -3.88 -13.26 -7.84
C THR A 146 -2.81 -12.34 -8.40
N TYR A 147 -2.18 -11.54 -7.53
CA TYR A 147 -0.91 -10.90 -7.84
C TYR A 147 0.15 -11.99 -7.96
N ARG A 148 0.19 -12.63 -9.12
CA ARG A 148 1.24 -13.60 -9.44
C ARG A 148 2.42 -12.85 -10.04
N LEU A 149 3.62 -13.11 -9.57
CA LEU A 149 4.85 -12.49 -10.05
C LEU A 149 4.99 -12.61 -11.58
N SER A 150 4.59 -13.75 -12.15
CA SER A 150 4.61 -14.00 -13.59
C SER A 150 3.79 -13.00 -14.40
N ASN A 151 2.69 -12.45 -13.85
CA ASN A 151 1.84 -11.48 -14.53
C ASN A 151 2.54 -10.11 -14.67
N PHE A 152 3.46 -9.77 -13.78
CA PHE A 152 4.13 -8.48 -13.70
C PHE A 152 5.60 -8.54 -14.10
N PHE A 153 6.11 -9.74 -14.33
CA PHE A 153 7.48 -9.94 -14.77
C PHE A 153 7.65 -9.45 -16.22
N MET A 154 8.69 -8.67 -16.45
CA MET A 154 9.02 -8.08 -17.74
C MET A 154 10.28 -8.71 -18.31
N PRO A 155 10.17 -9.84 -19.06
CA PRO A 155 11.34 -10.48 -19.66
C PRO A 155 12.13 -9.53 -20.54
N ALA A 156 11.46 -8.71 -21.37
CA ALA A 156 12.10 -7.77 -22.29
C ALA A 156 12.88 -6.63 -21.58
N ALA A 157 12.59 -6.36 -20.30
CA ALA A 157 13.32 -5.40 -19.45
C ALA A 157 14.41 -6.07 -18.60
N SER A 158 14.52 -7.40 -18.64
CA SER A 158 15.48 -8.16 -17.84
C SER A 158 16.82 -8.32 -18.55
N ILE A 159 17.91 -8.33 -17.80
CA ILE A 159 19.27 -8.36 -18.33
C ILE A 159 20.05 -9.54 -17.76
N ILE A 160 20.33 -10.52 -18.59
CA ILE A 160 21.14 -11.69 -18.20
C ILE A 160 22.62 -11.36 -18.28
N ASN A 161 23.35 -11.69 -17.23
CA ASN A 161 24.79 -11.46 -17.08
C ASN A 161 25.18 -9.97 -17.21
N ILE A 162 24.43 -9.10 -16.52
CA ILE A 162 24.70 -7.66 -16.46
C ILE A 162 26.13 -7.41 -15.96
N LYS A 163 26.80 -6.47 -16.61
CA LYS A 163 28.12 -5.97 -16.21
C LYS A 163 27.95 -4.53 -15.76
N ALA A 164 28.26 -4.23 -14.53
CA ALA A 164 28.19 -2.87 -13.98
C ALA A 164 29.34 -2.67 -12.99
N ALA A 165 29.74 -1.43 -12.83
CA ALA A 165 30.83 -1.06 -11.90
C ALA A 165 30.34 -1.14 -10.43
N ASP A 166 29.08 -0.76 -10.20
CA ASP A 166 28.47 -0.75 -8.87
C ASP A 166 26.95 -1.00 -8.94
N LYS A 167 26.31 -1.02 -7.78
CA LYS A 167 24.86 -1.21 -7.64
C LYS A 167 24.02 -0.11 -8.31
N PHE A 168 24.47 1.14 -8.30
CA PHE A 168 23.71 2.25 -8.86
C PHE A 168 23.67 2.19 -10.39
N GLU A 169 24.75 1.76 -11.02
CA GLU A 169 24.74 1.48 -12.46
C GLU A 169 23.80 0.32 -12.80
N VAL A 170 23.67 -0.71 -11.94
CA VAL A 170 22.68 -1.78 -12.11
C VAL A 170 21.27 -1.23 -12.07
N PHE A 171 20.96 -0.39 -11.07
CA PHE A 171 19.63 0.22 -10.94
C PHE A 171 19.27 1.04 -12.17
N ASP A 172 20.19 1.89 -12.63
CA ASP A 172 19.97 2.71 -13.81
C ASP A 172 19.73 1.87 -15.07
N ARG A 173 20.54 0.83 -15.30
CA ARG A 173 20.39 -0.05 -16.47
C ARG A 173 19.05 -0.79 -16.47
N LEU A 174 18.65 -1.37 -15.33
CA LEU A 174 17.37 -2.08 -15.23
C LEU A 174 16.20 -1.12 -15.35
N LEU A 175 16.29 0.05 -14.72
CA LEU A 175 15.25 1.09 -14.79
C LEU A 175 15.11 1.65 -16.22
N ASN A 176 16.22 1.86 -16.93
CA ASN A 176 16.22 2.23 -18.34
C ASN A 176 15.54 1.16 -19.21
N ALA A 177 15.83 -0.11 -18.97
CA ALA A 177 15.20 -1.20 -19.70
C ALA A 177 13.69 -1.29 -19.44
N MET A 178 13.24 -1.11 -18.18
CA MET A 178 11.80 -1.04 -17.85
C MET A 178 11.12 0.15 -18.54
N TYR A 179 11.73 1.33 -18.49
CA TYR A 179 11.19 2.54 -19.11
C TYR A 179 11.09 2.42 -20.63
N ALA A 180 12.10 1.81 -21.27
CA ALA A 180 12.08 1.57 -22.72
C ALA A 180 10.92 0.66 -23.16
N GLN A 181 10.51 -0.28 -22.32
CA GLN A 181 9.37 -1.17 -22.61
C GLN A 181 8.02 -0.53 -22.27
N ARG A 182 7.94 0.24 -21.18
CA ARG A 182 6.70 0.88 -20.69
C ARG A 182 7.00 2.26 -20.14
N PRO A 183 6.97 3.34 -20.98
CA PRO A 183 7.30 4.71 -20.55
C PRO A 183 6.12 5.40 -19.85
N ILE A 184 5.52 4.73 -18.84
CA ILE A 184 4.33 5.20 -18.12
C ILE A 184 4.65 5.82 -16.75
N PHE A 185 5.92 5.95 -16.40
CA PHE A 185 6.37 6.52 -15.13
C PHE A 185 7.54 7.50 -15.34
N SER A 186 7.81 8.35 -14.36
CA SER A 186 9.01 9.20 -14.37
C SER A 186 10.22 8.35 -13.95
N LYS A 187 11.13 8.07 -14.93
CA LYS A 187 12.37 7.33 -14.67
C LYS A 187 13.25 8.03 -13.63
N GLN A 188 13.35 9.37 -13.72
CA GLN A 188 14.14 10.15 -12.78
C GLN A 188 13.61 9.98 -11.36
N GLN A 189 12.29 10.17 -11.15
CA GLN A 189 11.66 10.06 -9.85
C GLN A 189 11.78 8.64 -9.27
N ALA A 190 11.54 7.62 -10.08
CA ALA A 190 11.70 6.23 -9.64
C ALA A 190 13.14 5.90 -9.25
N GLY A 191 14.12 6.41 -10.01
CA GLY A 191 15.55 6.28 -9.69
C GLY A 191 15.94 6.96 -8.39
N GLU A 192 15.43 8.17 -8.15
CA GLU A 192 15.66 8.91 -6.90
C GLU A 192 15.09 8.15 -5.69
N PHE A 193 13.89 7.60 -5.81
CA PHE A 193 13.29 6.79 -4.73
C PHE A 193 14.12 5.53 -4.43
N ILE A 194 14.54 4.77 -5.44
CA ILE A 194 15.38 3.58 -5.25
C ILE A 194 16.71 3.95 -4.59
N VAL A 195 17.37 5.00 -5.07
CA VAL A 195 18.68 5.43 -4.53
C VAL A 195 18.55 5.95 -3.09
N ASN A 196 17.52 6.74 -2.80
CA ASN A 196 17.30 7.27 -1.46
C ASN A 196 17.00 6.14 -0.48
N ARG A 197 16.16 5.18 -0.88
CA ARG A 197 15.87 3.99 -0.07
C ARG A 197 17.13 3.18 0.19
N GLU A 198 17.96 2.93 -0.82
CA GLU A 198 19.22 2.19 -0.68
C GLU A 198 20.20 2.87 0.27
N LYS A 199 20.22 4.21 0.33
CA LYS A 199 21.03 4.97 1.29
C LYS A 199 20.55 4.83 2.73
N LEU A 200 19.24 4.67 2.93
CA LEU A 200 18.65 4.49 4.26
C LEU A 200 18.76 3.04 4.73
N MET A 201 18.50 2.10 3.85
CA MET A 201 18.53 0.68 4.13
C MET A 201 18.94 -0.08 2.87
N SER A 202 19.92 -0.98 3.01
CA SER A 202 20.38 -1.83 1.91
C SER A 202 19.24 -2.68 1.33
N CYS A 203 19.16 -2.75 0.01
CA CYS A 203 18.24 -3.64 -0.70
C CYS A 203 18.73 -5.09 -0.79
N VAL A 204 19.88 -5.41 -0.17
CA VAL A 204 20.38 -6.79 -0.09
C VAL A 204 19.47 -7.59 0.83
N PHE A 205 18.70 -8.50 0.23
CA PHE A 205 17.73 -9.35 0.93
C PHE A 205 18.38 -10.60 1.53
N ALA A 206 19.24 -11.25 0.76
CA ALA A 206 19.96 -12.46 1.15
C ALA A 206 21.32 -12.52 0.47
N LYS A 207 22.21 -13.41 0.92
CA LYS A 207 23.53 -13.56 0.32
C LYS A 207 23.45 -13.77 -1.20
N GLY A 208 23.96 -12.80 -1.94
CA GLY A 208 23.98 -12.82 -3.41
C GLY A 208 22.68 -12.36 -4.09
N ILE A 209 21.70 -11.82 -3.34
CA ILE A 209 20.42 -11.36 -3.88
C ILE A 209 20.09 -9.97 -3.33
N ALA A 210 19.65 -9.08 -4.23
CA ALA A 210 19.12 -7.77 -3.89
C ALA A 210 17.74 -7.56 -4.53
N ILE A 211 16.88 -6.81 -3.82
CA ILE A 211 15.52 -6.47 -4.26
C ILE A 211 15.34 -4.95 -4.16
N PRO A 212 16.00 -4.14 -5.03
CA PRO A 212 15.71 -2.72 -5.10
C PRO A 212 14.27 -2.49 -5.53
N HIS A 213 13.53 -1.66 -4.78
CA HIS A 213 12.13 -1.42 -5.06
C HIS A 213 11.69 0.00 -4.72
N ALA A 214 10.63 0.48 -5.40
CA ALA A 214 10.01 1.77 -5.14
C ALA A 214 8.52 1.75 -5.43
N ARG A 215 7.76 2.61 -4.73
CA ARG A 215 6.36 2.90 -5.05
C ARG A 215 6.29 4.12 -5.96
N VAL A 216 5.51 4.03 -7.03
CA VAL A 216 5.41 5.05 -8.08
C VAL A 216 3.96 5.44 -8.30
N ALA A 217 3.64 6.73 -8.14
CA ALA A 217 2.26 7.23 -8.16
C ALA A 217 1.54 7.07 -9.52
N SER A 218 2.29 7.08 -10.62
CA SER A 218 1.74 6.96 -11.98
C SER A 218 1.46 5.53 -12.42
N LEU A 219 1.87 4.53 -11.65
CA LEU A 219 1.61 3.12 -11.99
C LEU A 219 0.20 2.71 -11.56
N SER A 220 -0.42 1.87 -12.38
CA SER A 220 -1.69 1.18 -12.09
C SER A 220 -1.49 -0.30 -11.76
N GLU A 221 -0.32 -0.84 -12.04
CA GLU A 221 0.04 -2.24 -11.78
C GLU A 221 1.54 -2.39 -11.53
N PRO A 222 1.97 -3.43 -10.83
CA PRO A 222 3.39 -3.71 -10.59
C PRO A 222 4.19 -3.93 -11.86
N MET A 223 5.48 -3.69 -11.78
CA MET A 223 6.47 -3.98 -12.82
C MET A 223 7.69 -4.62 -12.17
N VAL A 224 8.12 -5.77 -12.66
CA VAL A 224 9.27 -6.52 -12.12
C VAL A 224 10.21 -6.91 -13.25
N CYS A 225 11.49 -6.65 -13.07
CA CYS A 225 12.53 -7.20 -13.96
C CYS A 225 13.68 -7.80 -13.17
N VAL A 226 14.50 -8.61 -13.82
CA VAL A 226 15.65 -9.28 -13.20
C VAL A 226 16.95 -8.90 -13.90
N GLY A 227 17.98 -8.62 -13.09
CA GLY A 227 19.38 -8.60 -13.51
C GLY A 227 20.12 -9.80 -12.94
N THR A 228 20.86 -10.54 -13.74
CA THR A 228 21.78 -11.56 -13.21
C THR A 228 23.23 -11.17 -13.48
N SER A 229 24.16 -11.59 -12.63
CA SER A 229 25.61 -11.40 -12.84
C SER A 229 26.37 -12.66 -12.40
N ARG A 230 27.06 -13.30 -13.33
CA ARG A 230 27.86 -14.51 -13.00
C ARG A 230 28.99 -14.22 -12.02
N LYS A 231 29.66 -13.09 -12.16
CA LYS A 231 30.76 -12.68 -11.26
C LYS A 231 30.26 -12.11 -9.94
N GLY A 232 29.02 -11.62 -9.92
CA GLY A 232 28.48 -10.79 -8.85
C GLY A 232 28.93 -9.33 -8.97
N ILE A 233 28.18 -8.44 -8.36
CA ILE A 233 28.42 -7.02 -8.28
C ILE A 233 28.41 -6.66 -6.80
N GLU A 234 29.40 -5.91 -6.32
CA GLU A 234 29.46 -5.55 -4.91
C GLU A 234 28.38 -4.50 -4.57
N PHE A 235 27.47 -4.89 -3.68
CA PHE A 235 26.40 -4.02 -3.16
C PHE A 235 26.74 -3.46 -1.79
N GLU A 236 27.46 -4.27 -1.02
CA GLU A 236 28.01 -3.93 0.30
C GLU A 236 29.41 -4.53 0.40
N PRO A 237 30.28 -3.99 1.26
CA PRO A 237 31.62 -4.53 1.45
C PRO A 237 31.60 -6.03 1.71
N GLY A 238 32.20 -6.80 0.79
CA GLY A 238 32.27 -8.25 0.88
C GLY A 238 30.99 -9.01 0.49
N ASN A 239 29.95 -8.34 0.06
CA ASN A 239 28.69 -8.96 -0.38
C ASN A 239 28.46 -8.75 -1.90
N ASN A 240 28.83 -9.75 -2.67
CA ASN A 240 28.65 -9.78 -4.11
C ASN A 240 27.26 -10.31 -4.48
N VAL A 241 26.40 -9.47 -5.00
CA VAL A 241 25.05 -9.78 -5.46
C VAL A 241 25.11 -10.35 -6.88
N LYS A 242 24.40 -11.46 -7.09
CA LYS A 242 24.35 -12.17 -8.38
C LYS A 242 22.98 -12.16 -9.02
N ILE A 243 21.90 -11.93 -8.24
CA ILE A 243 20.53 -11.82 -8.72
C ILE A 243 19.94 -10.52 -8.15
N ILE A 244 19.42 -9.68 -9.01
CA ILE A 244 18.83 -8.40 -8.67
C ILE A 244 17.40 -8.39 -9.22
N PHE A 245 16.40 -8.26 -8.35
CA PHE A 245 15.00 -8.06 -8.73
C PHE A 245 14.65 -6.59 -8.55
N LEU A 246 14.51 -5.84 -9.64
CA LEU A 246 14.04 -4.46 -9.55
C LEU A 246 12.51 -4.46 -9.64
N VAL A 247 11.87 -3.85 -8.66
CA VAL A 247 10.41 -3.84 -8.48
C VAL A 247 9.90 -2.40 -8.42
N LEU A 248 8.94 -2.06 -9.26
CA LEU A 248 8.16 -0.84 -9.17
C LEU A 248 6.71 -1.22 -8.91
N THR A 249 6.06 -0.58 -7.95
CA THR A 249 4.67 -0.88 -7.58
C THR A 249 3.83 0.39 -7.55
N PRO A 250 2.49 0.29 -7.74
CA PRO A 250 1.60 1.42 -7.57
C PRO A 250 1.67 1.98 -6.16
N PHE A 251 1.72 3.31 -6.03
CA PHE A 251 1.69 3.95 -4.71
C PHE A 251 0.40 3.66 -3.94
N LYS A 252 -0.72 3.54 -4.68
CA LYS A 252 -2.05 3.30 -4.10
C LYS A 252 -2.35 1.84 -3.75
N GLU A 253 -1.44 0.92 -4.02
CA GLU A 253 -1.63 -0.52 -3.78
C GLU A 253 -0.46 -1.12 -2.98
N PRO A 254 -0.32 -0.79 -1.68
CA PRO A 254 0.76 -1.33 -0.84
C PRO A 254 0.73 -2.85 -0.72
N ALA A 255 -0.46 -3.46 -0.77
CA ALA A 255 -0.62 -4.92 -0.76
C ALA A 255 0.06 -5.61 -1.97
N ALA A 256 0.05 -4.98 -3.14
CA ALA A 256 0.72 -5.48 -4.33
C ALA A 256 2.24 -5.59 -4.11
N GLN A 257 2.85 -4.58 -3.48
CA GLN A 257 4.27 -4.60 -3.13
C GLN A 257 4.58 -5.74 -2.19
N LEU A 258 3.83 -5.88 -1.09
CA LEU A 258 4.06 -6.94 -0.10
C LEU A 258 3.99 -8.34 -0.70
N LYS A 259 2.99 -8.59 -1.54
CA LYS A 259 2.84 -9.90 -2.21
C LYS A 259 4.02 -10.21 -3.12
N ILE A 260 4.39 -9.26 -3.99
CA ILE A 260 5.52 -9.46 -4.90
C ILE A 260 6.82 -9.67 -4.13
N LEU A 261 7.08 -8.87 -3.09
CA LEU A 261 8.27 -9.02 -2.27
C LEU A 261 8.26 -10.37 -1.53
N ALA A 262 7.10 -10.84 -1.04
CA ALA A 262 6.97 -12.15 -0.39
C ALA A 262 7.25 -13.32 -1.36
N GLU A 263 6.76 -13.26 -2.60
CA GLU A 263 7.06 -14.27 -3.62
C GLU A 263 8.54 -14.26 -4.01
N LEU A 264 9.14 -13.06 -4.20
CA LEU A 264 10.56 -12.93 -4.47
C LEU A 264 11.41 -13.42 -3.30
N ALA A 265 10.99 -13.20 -2.06
CA ALA A 265 11.62 -13.73 -0.87
C ALA A 265 11.57 -15.26 -0.82
N ALA A 266 10.43 -15.86 -1.15
CA ALA A 266 10.27 -17.31 -1.22
C ALA A 266 11.17 -17.94 -2.30
N ILE A 267 11.19 -17.37 -3.51
CA ILE A 267 12.11 -17.77 -4.60
C ILE A 267 13.56 -17.61 -4.16
N SER A 268 13.89 -16.50 -3.50
CA SER A 268 15.24 -16.19 -2.99
C SER A 268 15.71 -17.15 -1.91
N SER A 269 14.80 -17.74 -1.15
CA SER A 269 15.11 -18.74 -0.12
C SER A 269 15.28 -20.15 -0.72
N ASN A 270 14.76 -20.40 -1.92
CA ASN A 270 14.85 -21.69 -2.60
C ASN A 270 16.17 -21.83 -3.36
N LYS A 271 17.05 -22.75 -2.89
CA LYS A 271 18.37 -22.95 -3.48
C LYS A 271 18.29 -23.40 -4.96
N VAL A 272 17.36 -24.27 -5.30
CA VAL A 272 17.20 -24.79 -6.66
C VAL A 272 16.77 -23.68 -7.62
N MET A 273 15.81 -22.86 -7.23
CA MET A 273 15.34 -21.72 -8.02
C MET A 273 16.46 -20.70 -8.29
N LYS A 274 17.25 -20.36 -7.26
CA LYS A 274 18.42 -19.48 -7.42
C LYS A 274 19.42 -20.01 -8.43
N GLU A 275 19.72 -21.30 -8.36
CA GLU A 275 20.65 -21.92 -9.32
C GLU A 275 20.10 -21.91 -10.75
N HIS A 276 18.80 -22.13 -10.93
CA HIS A 276 18.16 -22.07 -12.25
C HIS A 276 18.19 -20.65 -12.81
N ILE A 277 17.84 -19.64 -12.00
CA ILE A 277 17.91 -18.22 -12.44
C ILE A 277 19.34 -17.83 -12.83
N LEU A 278 20.35 -18.26 -12.09
CA LEU A 278 21.75 -17.97 -12.41
C LEU A 278 22.28 -18.69 -13.64
N LYS A 279 21.71 -19.85 -13.97
CA LYS A 279 22.05 -20.65 -15.17
C LYS A 279 21.27 -20.23 -16.39
N ALA A 280 20.17 -19.49 -16.21
CA ALA A 280 19.34 -19.03 -17.32
C ALA A 280 20.18 -18.25 -18.34
N SER A 281 19.98 -18.58 -19.59
CA SER A 281 20.64 -17.99 -20.75
C SER A 281 19.82 -16.86 -21.37
N SER A 282 18.53 -16.81 -21.05
CA SER A 282 17.60 -15.79 -21.53
C SER A 282 16.60 -15.36 -20.45
N PRO A 283 16.04 -14.13 -20.56
CA PRO A 283 14.95 -13.70 -19.67
C PRO A 283 13.68 -14.58 -19.78
N ALA A 284 13.44 -15.20 -20.92
CA ALA A 284 12.30 -16.12 -21.12
C ALA A 284 12.40 -17.34 -20.20
N GLU A 285 13.61 -17.93 -20.06
CA GLU A 285 13.83 -19.03 -19.12
C GLU A 285 13.56 -18.63 -17.67
N VAL A 286 13.84 -17.36 -17.30
CA VAL A 286 13.48 -16.86 -15.96
C VAL A 286 11.97 -16.76 -15.78
N ALA A 287 11.22 -16.37 -16.83
CA ALA A 287 9.76 -16.36 -16.78
C ALA A 287 9.19 -17.78 -16.56
N GLU A 288 9.75 -18.78 -17.22
CA GLU A 288 9.36 -20.19 -17.03
C GLU A 288 9.62 -20.68 -15.61
N ILE A 289 10.72 -20.23 -14.98
CA ILE A 289 11.05 -20.56 -13.59
C ILE A 289 9.99 -19.97 -12.65
N PHE A 290 9.54 -18.74 -12.88
CA PHE A 290 8.50 -18.10 -12.06
C PHE A 290 7.16 -18.83 -12.21
N LEU A 291 6.74 -19.14 -13.43
CA LEU A 291 5.53 -19.92 -13.69
C LEU A 291 5.57 -21.32 -13.03
N ALA A 292 6.72 -21.99 -13.11
CA ALA A 292 6.90 -23.28 -12.47
C ALA A 292 6.80 -23.18 -10.93
N PHE A 293 7.34 -22.11 -10.34
CA PHE A 293 7.26 -21.88 -8.90
C PHE A 293 5.81 -21.65 -8.45
N GLU A 294 5.08 -20.80 -9.13
CA GLU A 294 3.67 -20.48 -8.81
C GLU A 294 2.76 -21.73 -8.89
N ASN A 295 3.06 -22.66 -9.79
CA ASN A 295 2.32 -23.91 -9.90
C ASN A 295 2.63 -24.90 -8.76
N THR A 296 3.68 -24.66 -7.96
CA THR A 296 4.04 -25.52 -6.81
C THR A 296 3.51 -25.00 -5.48
N VAL A 297 3.05 -23.74 -5.43
CA VAL A 297 2.46 -23.13 -4.25
C VAL A 297 0.94 -23.23 -4.39
N PRO A 298 0.23 -23.97 -3.52
CA PRO A 298 -1.24 -23.96 -3.52
C PRO A 298 -1.78 -22.56 -3.21
N ASP A 299 -2.90 -22.20 -3.86
CA ASP A 299 -3.62 -20.94 -3.64
C ASP A 299 -4.07 -20.76 -2.19
#